data_e76cb205af8342ed89528caea557d8a0
#
_entry.id   e76cb205af8342ed89528caea557d8a0
#
_cell.length_a   1.000
_cell.length_b   1.000
_cell.length_c   1.000
_cell.angle_alpha   90.00
_cell.angle_beta   90.00
_cell.angle_gamma   90.00
#
_symmetry.space_group_name_H-M   'P 1'
#
loop_
_entity.id
_entity.type
_entity.pdbx_description
1 polymer ?
#
loop_
_entity_poly.entity_id
_entity_poly.type
_entity_poly.pdbx_seq_one_letter_code
_entity_poly.pdbx_strand_id
1 'polypeptide(L)'
;MAEIKPNYDTKRKKLAEIIPLAAPFTVYIEQTKYCNFKCFYCIHSTRDEADGEFRALGHRMQHIDEGFFEKIIHDLKAFPQGGIKRIVFSGLGEPLMNPRLPDYVRMAVEAGIAGRVEVITNGLLLTPEKSKALVEAGITNINISVQGLDAEGYQETCGVRIDFDHYLENLKYLYEHKGNVQIYIKAIDATLKTKENEKNFFRIFSPFADRIYIEHLVVMQQQMDGLREIVDGTKNFYGEELDVNRKVCAQSFYFMQIGCEGDIFPCPVPGLGRNLSMGNAKEHTLVEIWNGSRRRGFLRKMLKKEKDQIPDCATCTCFNAINNPMEQLDDDAERLLPLFED
;
A
#
# COMPACT_ATOMS: atom_id res chain seq x y z
N MET A 1 6.43 -19.73 -16.69
CA MET A 1 5.96 -19.90 -15.30
C MET A 1 6.35 -18.66 -14.54
N ALA A 2 5.48 -18.17 -13.66
CA ALA A 2 5.74 -17.01 -12.82
C ALA A 2 6.98 -17.21 -11.93
N GLU A 3 7.73 -16.14 -11.68
CA GLU A 3 8.82 -16.15 -10.72
C GLU A 3 8.24 -16.11 -9.30
N ILE A 4 8.58 -17.11 -8.46
CA ILE A 4 8.13 -17.14 -7.06
C ILE A 4 9.05 -16.26 -6.24
N LYS A 5 8.66 -15.00 -6.07
CA LYS A 5 9.36 -14.05 -5.22
C LYS A 5 8.49 -12.86 -4.84
N PRO A 6 8.76 -12.22 -3.68
CA PRO A 6 8.05 -11.02 -3.27
C PRO A 6 8.33 -9.84 -4.20
N ASN A 7 7.38 -8.90 -4.25
CA ASN A 7 7.46 -7.70 -5.09
C ASN A 7 8.18 -6.57 -4.35
N TYR A 8 9.48 -6.71 -4.12
CA TYR A 8 10.31 -5.63 -3.59
C TYR A 8 11.55 -5.39 -4.45
N ASP A 9 12.07 -4.17 -4.38
CA ASP A 9 13.29 -3.80 -5.05
C ASP A 9 14.51 -4.37 -4.33
N THR A 10 15.37 -5.06 -5.09
CA THR A 10 16.64 -5.60 -4.58
C THR A 10 17.80 -4.60 -4.73
N LYS A 11 17.67 -3.61 -5.63
CA LYS A 11 18.68 -2.57 -5.85
C LYS A 11 18.40 -1.36 -4.96
N ARG A 12 18.85 -1.42 -3.70
CA ARG A 12 18.65 -0.34 -2.73
C ARG A 12 19.99 0.29 -2.35
N LYS A 13 19.96 1.59 -2.06
CA LYS A 13 21.03 2.30 -1.37
C LYS A 13 20.77 2.26 0.14
N LYS A 14 21.83 2.33 0.94
CA LYS A 14 21.68 2.45 2.39
C LYS A 14 20.94 3.76 2.71
N LEU A 15 19.77 3.66 3.31
CA LEU A 15 18.87 4.80 3.55
C LEU A 15 19.56 5.85 4.42
N ALA A 16 20.31 5.43 5.42
CA ALA A 16 21.08 6.33 6.31
C ALA A 16 22.11 7.21 5.59
N GLU A 17 22.52 6.86 4.37
CA GLU A 17 23.51 7.63 3.58
C GLU A 17 22.85 8.66 2.67
N ILE A 18 21.52 8.60 2.47
CA ILE A 18 20.82 9.41 1.48
C ILE A 18 19.71 10.29 2.05
N ILE A 19 19.34 10.11 3.32
CA ILE A 19 18.39 11.02 3.99
C ILE A 19 19.11 12.25 4.56
N PRO A 20 18.45 13.42 4.62
CA PRO A 20 17.05 13.68 4.24
C PRO A 20 16.83 13.66 2.72
N LEU A 21 15.69 13.08 2.32
CA LEU A 21 15.32 12.99 0.90
C LEU A 21 14.62 14.26 0.44
N ALA A 22 15.00 14.76 -0.74
CA ALA A 22 14.33 15.88 -1.39
C ALA A 22 12.93 15.57 -1.92
N ALA A 23 12.58 14.28 -2.06
CA ALA A 23 11.27 13.78 -2.49
C ALA A 23 10.96 12.41 -1.86
N PRO A 24 9.69 12.04 -1.68
CA PRO A 24 9.34 10.67 -1.30
C PRO A 24 9.74 9.69 -2.42
N PHE A 25 10.28 8.52 -2.07
CA PHE A 25 10.52 7.47 -3.08
C PHE A 25 9.23 6.82 -3.54
N THR A 26 8.25 6.70 -2.64
CA THR A 26 6.97 6.06 -2.90
C THR A 26 5.84 6.99 -2.51
N VAL A 27 4.92 7.21 -3.44
CA VAL A 27 3.69 7.96 -3.23
C VAL A 27 2.50 7.01 -3.41
N TYR A 28 1.70 6.82 -2.35
CA TYR A 28 0.40 6.18 -2.46
C TYR A 28 -0.67 7.24 -2.65
N ILE A 29 -1.61 6.98 -3.56
CA ILE A 29 -2.77 7.83 -3.78
C ILE A 29 -4.02 7.00 -3.54
N GLU A 30 -4.70 7.29 -2.43
CA GLU A 30 -6.01 6.74 -2.13
C GLU A 30 -7.06 7.53 -2.91
N GLN A 31 -7.42 7.03 -4.09
CA GLN A 31 -8.37 7.72 -4.97
C GLN A 31 -9.83 7.28 -4.73
N THR A 32 -10.06 6.32 -3.82
CA THR A 32 -11.39 5.87 -3.41
C THR A 32 -11.33 5.17 -2.05
N LYS A 33 -12.41 5.30 -1.29
CA LYS A 33 -12.68 4.50 -0.08
C LYS A 33 -13.80 3.47 -0.30
N TYR A 34 -14.38 3.40 -1.50
CA TYR A 34 -15.29 2.31 -1.84
C TYR A 34 -14.50 1.01 -2.03
N CYS A 35 -15.01 -0.07 -1.44
CA CYS A 35 -14.48 -1.43 -1.64
C CYS A 35 -15.64 -2.41 -1.82
N ASN A 36 -15.51 -3.31 -2.77
CA ASN A 36 -16.49 -4.38 -3.03
C ASN A 36 -16.32 -5.58 -2.09
N PHE A 37 -15.26 -5.59 -1.22
CA PHE A 37 -15.00 -6.63 -0.24
C PHE A 37 -15.09 -6.11 1.20
N LYS A 38 -15.19 -7.05 2.15
CA LYS A 38 -15.16 -6.87 3.61
C LYS A 38 -14.18 -7.87 4.23
N CYS A 39 -12.93 -7.86 3.75
CA CYS A 39 -11.92 -8.82 4.21
C CYS A 39 -11.78 -8.76 5.74
N PHE A 40 -11.78 -9.92 6.41
CA PHE A 40 -11.77 -10.02 7.87
C PHE A 40 -10.57 -9.31 8.53
N TYR A 41 -9.48 -9.17 7.81
CA TYR A 41 -8.25 -8.51 8.27
C TYR A 41 -8.18 -7.02 7.90
N CYS A 42 -9.24 -6.44 7.37
CA CYS A 42 -9.31 -5.04 6.95
C CYS A 42 -10.42 -4.31 7.70
N ILE A 43 -10.18 -3.06 8.06
CA ILE A 43 -11.16 -2.18 8.70
C ILE A 43 -12.49 -2.07 7.91
N HIS A 44 -12.49 -2.39 6.62
CA HIS A 44 -13.73 -2.51 5.83
C HIS A 44 -14.69 -3.59 6.33
N SER A 45 -14.22 -4.56 7.11
CA SER A 45 -15.11 -5.55 7.74
C SER A 45 -16.13 -4.90 8.66
N THR A 46 -15.78 -3.78 9.30
CA THR A 46 -16.61 -3.06 10.28
C THR A 46 -17.39 -1.88 9.69
N ARG A 47 -17.31 -1.63 8.37
CA ARG A 47 -17.84 -0.41 7.75
C ARG A 47 -19.35 -0.20 7.87
N ASP A 48 -20.12 -1.29 8.02
CA ASP A 48 -21.58 -1.26 8.14
C ASP A 48 -22.04 -1.24 9.60
N GLU A 49 -21.14 -1.43 10.55
CA GLU A 49 -21.41 -1.39 11.97
C GLU A 49 -21.54 0.06 12.44
N ALA A 50 -22.54 0.36 13.27
CA ALA A 50 -22.77 1.71 13.78
C ALA A 50 -21.57 2.24 14.58
N ASP A 51 -20.98 1.38 15.41
CA ASP A 51 -19.82 1.64 16.27
C ASP A 51 -18.53 1.04 15.72
N GLY A 52 -18.52 0.68 14.43
CA GLY A 52 -17.36 0.05 13.77
C GLY A 52 -16.20 1.02 13.60
N GLU A 53 -14.98 0.47 13.66
CA GLU A 53 -13.72 1.22 13.57
C GLU A 53 -13.62 2.09 12.30
N PHE A 54 -14.19 1.64 11.18
CA PHE A 54 -14.24 2.44 9.96
C PHE A 54 -14.85 3.82 10.20
N ARG A 55 -15.97 3.88 10.94
CA ARG A 55 -16.66 5.13 11.25
C ARG A 55 -16.02 5.87 12.41
N ALA A 56 -15.53 5.16 13.42
CA ALA A 56 -14.86 5.72 14.59
C ALA A 56 -13.62 6.54 14.20
N LEU A 57 -12.88 6.12 13.17
CA LEU A 57 -11.76 6.85 12.59
C LEU A 57 -12.17 7.99 11.64
N GLY A 58 -13.48 8.23 11.48
CA GLY A 58 -14.00 9.30 10.62
C GLY A 58 -14.00 9.00 9.13
N HIS A 59 -13.80 7.73 8.75
CA HIS A 59 -13.84 7.37 7.33
C HIS A 59 -15.25 7.42 6.76
N ARG A 60 -15.34 7.84 5.51
CA ARG A 60 -16.57 7.88 4.72
C ARG A 60 -16.31 7.28 3.33
N MET A 61 -17.33 6.61 2.81
CA MET A 61 -17.29 6.05 1.45
C MET A 61 -17.36 7.18 0.44
N GLN A 62 -16.25 7.40 -0.28
CA GLN A 62 -16.15 8.47 -1.28
C GLN A 62 -15.05 8.18 -2.29
N HIS A 63 -15.13 8.85 -3.44
CA HIS A 63 -14.02 8.98 -4.36
C HIS A 63 -13.29 10.29 -4.11
N ILE A 64 -12.05 10.37 -4.57
CA ILE A 64 -11.30 11.62 -4.62
C ILE A 64 -11.97 12.59 -5.57
N ASP A 65 -11.96 13.87 -5.25
CA ASP A 65 -12.39 14.94 -6.14
C ASP A 65 -11.43 15.07 -7.32
N GLU A 66 -11.95 15.27 -8.53
CA GLU A 66 -11.15 15.32 -9.76
C GLU A 66 -10.18 16.50 -9.77
N GLY A 67 -10.66 17.69 -9.43
CA GLY A 67 -9.82 18.88 -9.37
C GLY A 67 -8.73 18.77 -8.29
N PHE A 68 -9.04 18.08 -7.19
CA PHE A 68 -8.03 17.77 -6.20
C PHE A 68 -7.00 16.75 -6.72
N PHE A 69 -7.41 15.76 -7.52
CA PHE A 69 -6.45 14.84 -8.15
C PHE A 69 -5.52 15.58 -9.12
N GLU A 70 -6.04 16.49 -9.94
CA GLU A 70 -5.24 17.35 -10.83
C GLU A 70 -4.22 18.17 -10.05
N LYS A 71 -4.62 18.75 -8.91
CA LYS A 71 -3.72 19.44 -7.99
C LYS A 71 -2.60 18.53 -7.48
N ILE A 72 -2.93 17.29 -7.09
CA ILE A 72 -1.91 16.32 -6.64
C ILE A 72 -0.86 16.10 -7.74
N ILE A 73 -1.29 15.86 -8.98
CA ILE A 73 -0.35 15.66 -10.10
C ILE A 73 0.50 16.92 -10.34
N HIS A 74 -0.10 18.11 -10.27
CA HIS A 74 0.62 19.38 -10.36
C HIS A 74 1.68 19.49 -9.25
N ASP A 75 1.32 19.24 -8.00
CA ASP A 75 2.22 19.34 -6.85
C ASP A 75 3.35 18.30 -6.91
N LEU A 76 3.07 17.08 -7.38
CA LEU A 76 4.09 16.03 -7.53
C LEU A 76 5.16 16.40 -8.57
N LYS A 77 4.83 17.19 -9.61
CA LYS A 77 5.80 17.71 -10.58
C LYS A 77 6.80 18.70 -9.97
N ALA A 78 6.45 19.32 -8.85
CA ALA A 78 7.34 20.26 -8.16
C ALA A 78 8.48 19.59 -7.39
N PHE A 79 8.42 18.29 -7.18
CA PHE A 79 9.55 17.52 -6.62
C PHE A 79 10.68 17.36 -7.65
N PRO A 80 11.94 17.21 -7.20
CA PRO A 80 13.06 16.98 -8.11
C PRO A 80 12.83 15.77 -9.02
N GLN A 81 13.12 15.94 -10.32
CA GLN A 81 12.96 14.89 -11.32
C GLN A 81 13.73 13.63 -10.92
N GLY A 82 13.08 12.48 -11.03
CA GLY A 82 13.63 11.18 -10.63
C GLY A 82 13.73 10.99 -9.10
N GLY A 83 13.25 11.92 -8.29
CA GLY A 83 13.11 11.75 -6.83
C GLY A 83 12.07 10.70 -6.49
N ILE A 84 10.87 10.85 -7.02
CA ILE A 84 9.79 9.86 -6.87
C ILE A 84 10.08 8.66 -7.77
N LYS A 85 10.12 7.46 -7.20
CA LYS A 85 10.42 6.22 -7.93
C LYS A 85 9.15 5.52 -8.39
N ARG A 86 8.09 5.58 -7.59
CA ARG A 86 6.82 4.96 -7.92
C ARG A 86 5.62 5.73 -7.37
N ILE A 87 4.54 5.72 -8.14
CA ILE A 87 3.19 6.12 -7.73
C ILE A 87 2.34 4.86 -7.67
N VAL A 88 1.59 4.69 -6.58
CA VAL A 88 0.76 3.51 -6.35
C VAL A 88 -0.67 3.95 -6.07
N PHE A 89 -1.59 3.53 -6.90
CA PHE A 89 -3.03 3.67 -6.64
C PHE A 89 -3.44 2.56 -5.67
N SER A 90 -3.55 2.94 -4.41
CA SER A 90 -3.88 2.06 -3.29
C SER A 90 -4.28 2.90 -2.08
N GLY A 91 -4.87 2.28 -1.10
CA GLY A 91 -5.28 2.88 0.15
C GLY A 91 -6.30 2.00 0.85
N LEU A 92 -7.30 2.60 1.45
CA LEU A 92 -8.34 1.86 2.15
C LEU A 92 -9.33 1.16 1.20
N GLY A 93 -9.65 1.77 0.05
CA GLY A 93 -10.63 1.25 -0.92
C GLY A 93 -10.05 0.31 -1.98
N GLU A 94 -10.93 -0.21 -2.83
CA GLU A 94 -10.57 -0.95 -4.05
C GLU A 94 -10.46 0.03 -5.23
N PRO A 95 -9.27 0.19 -5.82
CA PRO A 95 -9.05 1.16 -6.89
C PRO A 95 -9.99 1.03 -8.08
N LEU A 96 -10.33 -0.17 -8.50
CA LEU A 96 -11.22 -0.43 -9.64
C LEU A 96 -12.70 -0.05 -9.39
N MET A 97 -13.05 0.32 -8.16
CA MET A 97 -14.36 0.91 -7.83
C MET A 97 -14.45 2.36 -8.30
N ASN A 98 -13.32 3.05 -8.52
CA ASN A 98 -13.36 4.39 -9.11
C ASN A 98 -13.36 4.29 -10.64
N PRO A 99 -14.43 4.75 -11.33
CA PRO A 99 -14.50 4.66 -12.78
C PRO A 99 -13.45 5.53 -13.50
N ARG A 100 -12.89 6.55 -12.82
CA ARG A 100 -11.86 7.45 -13.35
C ARG A 100 -10.43 6.90 -13.18
N LEU A 101 -10.25 5.71 -12.60
CA LEU A 101 -8.89 5.15 -12.37
C LEU A 101 -8.02 5.13 -13.65
N PRO A 102 -8.50 4.70 -14.84
CA PRO A 102 -7.66 4.73 -16.04
C PRO A 102 -7.22 6.15 -16.44
N ASP A 103 -8.08 7.16 -16.26
CA ASP A 103 -7.73 8.56 -16.53
C ASP A 103 -6.66 9.06 -15.56
N TYR A 104 -6.79 8.73 -14.27
CA TYR A 104 -5.81 9.08 -13.24
C TYR A 104 -4.45 8.39 -13.47
N VAL A 105 -4.47 7.14 -13.91
CA VAL A 105 -3.24 6.44 -14.33
C VAL A 105 -2.58 7.16 -15.49
N ARG A 106 -3.35 7.50 -16.54
CA ARG A 106 -2.84 8.23 -17.71
C ARG A 106 -2.23 9.57 -17.32
N MET A 107 -2.90 10.35 -16.49
CA MET A 107 -2.38 11.63 -16.00
C MET A 107 -1.05 11.45 -15.24
N ALA A 108 -0.92 10.44 -14.40
CA ALA A 108 0.31 10.16 -13.67
C ALA A 108 1.45 9.71 -14.58
N VAL A 109 1.16 8.91 -15.61
CA VAL A 109 2.13 8.44 -16.61
C VAL A 109 2.60 9.58 -17.50
N GLU A 110 1.67 10.36 -18.08
CA GLU A 110 1.98 11.51 -18.95
C GLU A 110 2.74 12.62 -18.21
N ALA A 111 2.50 12.75 -16.91
CA ALA A 111 3.24 13.69 -16.07
C ALA A 111 4.74 13.35 -15.95
N GLY A 112 5.17 12.12 -16.22
CA GLY A 112 6.56 11.69 -16.19
C GLY A 112 7.22 11.76 -14.80
N ILE A 113 6.42 11.73 -13.73
CA ILE A 113 6.89 11.96 -12.34
C ILE A 113 7.67 10.76 -11.82
N ALA A 114 7.22 9.54 -12.15
CA ALA A 114 7.79 8.29 -11.67
C ALA A 114 7.96 7.30 -12.81
N GLY A 115 9.04 6.51 -12.75
CA GLY A 115 9.26 5.43 -13.73
C GLY A 115 8.35 4.21 -13.52
N ARG A 116 7.60 4.18 -12.42
CA ARG A 116 6.70 3.08 -12.06
C ARG A 116 5.37 3.62 -11.57
N VAL A 117 4.29 3.28 -12.29
CA VAL A 117 2.91 3.61 -11.93
C VAL A 117 2.15 2.30 -11.75
N GLU A 118 1.60 2.08 -10.56
CA GLU A 118 1.06 0.80 -10.12
C GLU A 118 -0.35 0.93 -9.58
N VAL A 119 -1.09 -0.18 -9.63
CA VAL A 119 -2.33 -0.38 -8.87
C VAL A 119 -2.20 -1.61 -7.97
N ILE A 120 -2.73 -1.53 -6.75
CA ILE A 120 -2.94 -2.69 -5.88
C ILE A 120 -4.46 -2.91 -5.83
N THR A 121 -4.91 -4.07 -6.27
CA THR A 121 -6.34 -4.39 -6.44
C THR A 121 -6.67 -5.80 -5.97
N ASN A 122 -7.92 -6.04 -5.60
CA ASN A 122 -8.43 -7.40 -5.38
C ASN A 122 -8.71 -8.14 -6.71
N GLY A 123 -8.67 -7.46 -7.82
CA GLY A 123 -8.78 -8.01 -9.17
C GLY A 123 -10.19 -8.38 -9.64
N LEU A 124 -11.21 -8.40 -8.76
CA LEU A 124 -12.56 -8.87 -9.15
C LEU A 124 -13.17 -8.05 -10.29
N LEU A 125 -12.84 -6.76 -10.36
CA LEU A 125 -13.37 -5.85 -11.36
C LEU A 125 -12.43 -5.67 -12.57
N LEU A 126 -11.42 -6.51 -12.75
CA LEU A 126 -10.53 -6.52 -13.93
C LEU A 126 -11.23 -7.15 -15.15
N THR A 127 -12.36 -6.59 -15.57
CA THR A 127 -13.00 -7.01 -16.82
C THR A 127 -12.08 -6.74 -18.01
N PRO A 128 -12.32 -7.36 -19.19
CA PRO A 128 -11.56 -7.08 -20.40
C PRO A 128 -11.44 -5.60 -20.73
N GLU A 129 -12.56 -4.83 -20.57
CA GLU A 129 -12.60 -3.41 -20.85
C GLU A 129 -11.71 -2.61 -19.89
N LYS A 130 -11.80 -2.90 -18.58
CA LYS A 130 -10.98 -2.22 -17.56
C LYS A 130 -9.50 -2.58 -17.69
N SER A 131 -9.21 -3.85 -17.97
CA SER A 131 -7.84 -4.33 -18.22
C SER A 131 -7.23 -3.58 -19.41
N LYS A 132 -7.95 -3.51 -20.54
CA LYS A 132 -7.55 -2.76 -21.72
C LYS A 132 -7.33 -1.28 -21.41
N ALA A 133 -8.27 -0.63 -20.72
CA ALA A 133 -8.18 0.79 -20.38
C ALA A 133 -6.96 1.11 -19.50
N LEU A 134 -6.61 0.26 -18.53
CA LEU A 134 -5.41 0.42 -17.70
C LEU A 134 -4.12 0.24 -18.50
N VAL A 135 -4.05 -0.77 -19.38
CA VAL A 135 -2.89 -1.01 -20.25
C VAL A 135 -2.69 0.18 -21.20
N GLU A 136 -3.75 0.65 -21.86
CA GLU A 136 -3.73 1.82 -22.76
C GLU A 136 -3.42 3.14 -22.01
N ALA A 137 -3.74 3.24 -20.72
CA ALA A 137 -3.33 4.36 -19.87
C ALA A 137 -1.83 4.36 -19.54
N GLY A 138 -1.10 3.29 -19.88
CA GLY A 138 0.35 3.18 -19.67
C GLY A 138 0.75 2.71 -18.27
N ILE A 139 -0.14 2.02 -17.53
CA ILE A 139 0.23 1.43 -16.24
C ILE A 139 1.43 0.51 -16.39
N THR A 140 2.34 0.52 -15.42
CA THR A 140 3.54 -0.34 -15.49
C THR A 140 3.40 -1.64 -14.71
N ASN A 141 2.61 -1.63 -13.63
CA ASN A 141 2.47 -2.78 -12.74
C ASN A 141 1.03 -2.91 -12.23
N ILE A 142 0.51 -4.13 -12.19
CA ILE A 142 -0.75 -4.47 -11.54
C ILE A 142 -0.45 -5.53 -10.48
N ASN A 143 -0.75 -5.20 -9.21
CA ASN A 143 -0.57 -6.07 -8.08
C ASN A 143 -1.95 -6.61 -7.65
N ILE A 144 -2.17 -7.90 -7.79
CA ILE A 144 -3.47 -8.54 -7.53
C ILE A 144 -3.40 -9.30 -6.21
N SER A 145 -4.27 -8.92 -5.27
CA SER A 145 -4.42 -9.59 -3.98
C SER A 145 -5.56 -10.60 -4.04
N VAL A 146 -5.23 -11.88 -4.12
CA VAL A 146 -6.18 -13.00 -4.15
C VAL A 146 -6.63 -13.33 -2.74
N GLN A 147 -7.93 -13.57 -2.56
CA GLN A 147 -8.53 -13.73 -1.23
C GLN A 147 -9.03 -15.15 -0.93
N GLY A 148 -9.01 -16.03 -1.92
CA GLY A 148 -9.44 -17.43 -1.82
C GLY A 148 -9.07 -18.21 -3.07
N LEU A 149 -9.35 -19.52 -3.06
CA LEU A 149 -9.06 -20.44 -4.16
C LEU A 149 -10.33 -20.91 -4.89
N ASP A 150 -11.48 -20.46 -4.42
CA ASP A 150 -12.82 -20.78 -4.91
C ASP A 150 -13.85 -19.78 -4.36
N ALA A 151 -15.12 -19.92 -4.73
CA ALA A 151 -16.20 -19.04 -4.30
C ALA A 151 -16.45 -19.07 -2.78
N GLU A 152 -16.27 -20.24 -2.16
CA GLU A 152 -16.38 -20.42 -0.71
C GLU A 152 -15.28 -19.66 0.04
N GLY A 153 -14.02 -19.80 -0.38
CA GLY A 153 -12.89 -19.10 0.21
C GLY A 153 -13.03 -17.56 0.15
N TYR A 154 -13.57 -17.04 -0.94
CA TYR A 154 -13.92 -15.62 -1.05
C TYR A 154 -15.06 -15.22 -0.10
N GLN A 155 -16.11 -16.06 0.03
CA GLN A 155 -17.19 -15.80 0.97
C GLN A 155 -16.67 -15.75 2.41
N GLU A 156 -15.83 -16.70 2.80
CA GLU A 156 -15.23 -16.75 4.14
C GLU A 156 -14.29 -15.58 4.43
N THR A 157 -13.44 -15.22 3.47
CA THR A 157 -12.41 -14.18 3.66
C THR A 157 -12.97 -12.77 3.53
N CYS A 158 -13.86 -12.55 2.55
CA CYS A 158 -14.29 -11.20 2.13
C CYS A 158 -15.78 -10.93 2.35
N GLY A 159 -16.56 -11.92 2.79
CA GLY A 159 -18.00 -11.78 2.91
C GLY A 159 -18.76 -11.72 1.57
N VAL A 160 -18.12 -12.10 0.46
CA VAL A 160 -18.68 -12.01 -0.90
C VAL A 160 -18.44 -13.32 -1.65
N ARG A 161 -19.52 -13.93 -2.15
CA ARG A 161 -19.42 -15.05 -3.07
C ARG A 161 -19.24 -14.53 -4.49
N ILE A 162 -18.15 -14.93 -5.14
CA ILE A 162 -17.80 -14.50 -6.51
C ILE A 162 -18.07 -15.61 -7.52
N ASP A 163 -18.21 -15.26 -8.80
CA ASP A 163 -18.05 -16.19 -9.90
C ASP A 163 -16.56 -16.43 -10.14
N PHE A 164 -16.04 -17.51 -9.56
CA PHE A 164 -14.61 -17.78 -9.54
C PHE A 164 -14.06 -18.13 -10.93
N ASP A 165 -14.83 -18.84 -11.75
CA ASP A 165 -14.43 -19.21 -13.10
C ASP A 165 -14.31 -17.94 -13.98
N HIS A 166 -15.33 -17.07 -13.91
CA HIS A 166 -15.28 -15.78 -14.61
C HIS A 166 -14.13 -14.89 -14.11
N TYR A 167 -13.83 -14.93 -12.81
CA TYR A 167 -12.66 -14.24 -12.27
C TYR A 167 -11.34 -14.71 -12.90
N LEU A 168 -11.15 -16.04 -13.04
CA LEU A 168 -9.98 -16.62 -13.68
C LEU A 168 -9.91 -16.29 -15.18
N GLU A 169 -11.05 -16.26 -15.88
CA GLU A 169 -11.12 -15.83 -17.28
C GLU A 169 -10.67 -14.38 -17.46
N ASN A 170 -11.07 -13.49 -16.55
CA ASN A 170 -10.63 -12.09 -16.57
C ASN A 170 -9.12 -11.95 -16.30
N LEU A 171 -8.57 -12.71 -15.35
CA LEU A 171 -7.12 -12.72 -15.10
C LEU A 171 -6.34 -13.24 -16.31
N LYS A 172 -6.85 -14.29 -16.96
CA LYS A 172 -6.27 -14.82 -18.18
C LYS A 172 -6.28 -13.77 -19.30
N TYR A 173 -7.42 -13.11 -19.52
CA TYR A 173 -7.54 -12.04 -20.51
C TYR A 173 -6.52 -10.93 -20.25
N LEU A 174 -6.42 -10.43 -19.01
CA LEU A 174 -5.43 -9.42 -18.64
C LEU A 174 -4.01 -9.88 -18.98
N TYR A 175 -3.65 -11.10 -18.58
CA TYR A 175 -2.29 -11.61 -18.79
C TYR A 175 -1.93 -11.76 -20.26
N GLU A 176 -2.87 -12.21 -21.11
CA GLU A 176 -2.70 -12.35 -22.54
C GLU A 176 -2.60 -10.99 -23.28
N HIS A 177 -3.19 -9.92 -22.70
CA HIS A 177 -3.27 -8.59 -23.32
C HIS A 177 -2.47 -7.50 -22.59
N LYS A 178 -1.68 -7.88 -21.57
CA LYS A 178 -0.97 -6.92 -20.70
C LYS A 178 0.18 -6.14 -21.38
N GLY A 179 0.65 -6.55 -22.56
CA GLY A 179 1.84 -5.96 -23.16
C GLY A 179 3.06 -6.04 -22.25
N ASN A 180 3.67 -4.90 -21.94
CA ASN A 180 4.84 -4.79 -21.07
C ASN A 180 4.49 -4.65 -19.58
N VAL A 181 3.20 -4.62 -19.20
CA VAL A 181 2.77 -4.49 -17.80
C VAL A 181 3.22 -5.70 -16.99
N GLN A 182 3.77 -5.46 -15.82
CA GLN A 182 4.18 -6.52 -14.89
C GLN A 182 3.01 -6.90 -13.98
N ILE A 183 2.64 -8.16 -13.99
CA ILE A 183 1.57 -8.70 -13.14
C ILE A 183 2.19 -9.42 -11.94
N TYR A 184 1.88 -8.93 -10.75
CA TYR A 184 2.22 -9.60 -9.50
C TYR A 184 0.94 -10.11 -8.84
N ILE A 185 0.88 -11.41 -8.55
CA ILE A 185 -0.24 -12.02 -7.83
C ILE A 185 0.24 -12.45 -6.45
N LYS A 186 -0.53 -12.10 -5.43
CA LYS A 186 -0.25 -12.49 -4.06
C LYS A 186 -1.49 -12.98 -3.33
N ALA A 187 -1.26 -13.87 -2.37
CA ALA A 187 -2.22 -14.23 -1.34
C ALA A 187 -1.60 -14.02 0.04
N ILE A 188 -2.42 -13.94 1.07
CA ILE A 188 -1.98 -13.92 2.45
C ILE A 188 -2.08 -15.35 3.00
N ASP A 189 -1.08 -15.83 3.72
CA ASP A 189 -1.02 -17.18 4.29
C ASP A 189 -2.24 -17.52 5.16
N ALA A 190 -2.73 -16.56 5.94
CA ALA A 190 -3.93 -16.70 6.77
C ALA A 190 -5.20 -17.00 5.96
N THR A 191 -5.28 -16.63 4.67
CA THR A 191 -6.42 -16.93 3.79
C THR A 191 -6.31 -18.33 3.17
N LEU A 192 -5.10 -18.87 3.07
CA LEU A 192 -4.85 -20.19 2.49
C LEU A 192 -4.97 -21.32 3.51
N LYS A 193 -4.64 -21.07 4.77
CA LYS A 193 -4.82 -21.93 5.95
C LYS A 193 -4.01 -23.24 5.95
N THR A 194 -3.71 -23.85 4.78
CA THR A 194 -3.05 -25.16 4.69
C THR A 194 -1.95 -25.18 3.62
N LYS A 195 -0.96 -26.06 3.78
CA LYS A 195 0.10 -26.28 2.79
C LYS A 195 -0.42 -26.80 1.44
N GLU A 196 -1.53 -27.52 1.43
CA GLU A 196 -2.16 -27.95 0.19
C GLU A 196 -2.77 -26.77 -0.56
N ASN A 197 -3.41 -25.86 0.14
CA ASN A 197 -3.94 -24.62 -0.46
C ASN A 197 -2.82 -23.71 -0.95
N GLU A 198 -1.66 -23.64 -0.28
CA GLU A 198 -0.50 -22.93 -0.80
C GLU A 198 -0.05 -23.49 -2.16
N LYS A 199 0.02 -24.82 -2.30
CA LYS A 199 0.34 -25.45 -3.60
C LYS A 199 -0.75 -25.17 -4.66
N ASN A 200 -2.02 -25.24 -4.27
CA ASN A 200 -3.13 -24.92 -5.15
C ASN A 200 -3.11 -23.45 -5.59
N PHE A 201 -2.75 -22.51 -4.72
CA PHE A 201 -2.55 -21.11 -5.08
C PHE A 201 -1.53 -20.97 -6.22
N PHE A 202 -0.35 -21.55 -6.09
CA PHE A 202 0.65 -21.50 -7.16
C PHE A 202 0.17 -22.20 -8.43
N ARG A 203 -0.49 -23.34 -8.32
CA ARG A 203 -1.02 -24.09 -9.49
C ARG A 203 -2.07 -23.29 -10.26
N ILE A 204 -2.98 -22.61 -9.54
CA ILE A 204 -4.11 -21.87 -10.14
C ILE A 204 -3.61 -20.56 -10.76
N PHE A 205 -2.80 -19.77 -10.04
CA PHE A 205 -2.54 -18.39 -10.40
C PHE A 205 -1.20 -18.15 -11.11
N SER A 206 -0.21 -19.05 -11.05
CA SER A 206 1.05 -18.89 -11.77
C SER A 206 0.90 -18.70 -13.29
N PRO A 207 -0.11 -19.28 -13.98
CA PRO A 207 -0.31 -19.02 -15.40
C PRO A 207 -0.64 -17.57 -15.76
N PHE A 208 -1.09 -16.77 -14.79
CA PHE A 208 -1.57 -15.39 -14.99
C PHE A 208 -0.66 -14.32 -14.37
N ALA A 209 0.57 -14.70 -13.98
CA ALA A 209 1.47 -13.81 -13.26
C ALA A 209 2.88 -13.81 -13.87
N ASP A 210 3.58 -12.68 -13.80
CA ASP A 210 5.04 -12.61 -14.00
C ASP A 210 5.75 -12.96 -12.69
N ARG A 211 5.19 -12.52 -11.57
CA ARG A 211 5.63 -12.86 -10.21
C ARG A 211 4.46 -13.28 -9.34
N ILE A 212 4.73 -14.19 -8.42
CA ILE A 212 3.72 -14.71 -7.50
C ILE A 212 4.35 -14.98 -6.14
N TYR A 213 3.64 -14.67 -5.05
CA TYR A 213 4.14 -14.91 -3.70
C TYR A 213 3.01 -15.08 -2.69
N ILE A 214 3.29 -15.79 -1.59
CA ILE A 214 2.41 -15.85 -0.42
C ILE A 214 3.03 -14.94 0.64
N GLU A 215 2.34 -13.84 0.95
CA GLU A 215 2.75 -12.91 1.99
C GLU A 215 2.22 -13.36 3.34
N HIS A 216 2.97 -13.14 4.40
CA HIS A 216 2.53 -13.36 5.76
C HIS A 216 1.58 -12.23 6.18
N LEU A 217 0.49 -12.56 6.90
CA LEU A 217 -0.42 -11.55 7.44
C LEU A 217 0.28 -10.75 8.55
N VAL A 218 0.42 -9.47 8.34
CA VAL A 218 0.90 -8.52 9.36
C VAL A 218 -0.24 -7.62 9.78
N VAL A 219 -0.49 -7.50 11.08
CA VAL A 219 -1.53 -6.61 11.62
C VAL A 219 -1.09 -5.17 11.46
N MET A 220 -1.58 -4.50 10.41
CA MET A 220 -1.23 -3.12 10.10
C MET A 220 -2.10 -2.10 10.87
N GLN A 221 -3.34 -2.46 11.18
CA GLN A 221 -4.32 -1.60 11.82
C GLN A 221 -4.49 -2.02 13.28
N GLN A 222 -4.23 -1.09 14.20
CA GLN A 222 -4.33 -1.36 15.65
C GLN A 222 -5.74 -1.79 16.07
N GLN A 223 -6.73 -1.26 15.37
CA GLN A 223 -8.14 -1.52 15.63
C GLN A 223 -8.57 -2.96 15.29
N MET A 224 -7.69 -3.70 14.64
CA MET A 224 -7.90 -5.12 14.32
C MET A 224 -7.18 -6.03 15.33
N ASP A 225 -7.18 -5.67 16.61
CA ASP A 225 -6.45 -6.38 17.66
C ASP A 225 -6.83 -7.87 17.79
N GLY A 226 -8.08 -8.23 17.50
CA GLY A 226 -8.50 -9.64 17.45
C GLY A 226 -7.71 -10.49 16.44
N LEU A 227 -7.08 -9.88 15.43
CA LEU A 227 -6.20 -10.59 14.51
C LEU A 227 -4.88 -11.04 15.16
N ARG A 228 -4.44 -10.39 16.23
CA ARG A 228 -3.18 -10.72 16.92
C ARG A 228 -3.19 -12.13 17.52
N GLU A 229 -4.36 -12.68 17.77
CA GLU A 229 -4.53 -14.04 18.30
C GLU A 229 -4.30 -15.12 17.23
N ILE A 230 -4.46 -14.75 15.94
CA ILE A 230 -4.38 -15.69 14.81
C ILE A 230 -3.16 -15.46 13.92
N VAL A 231 -2.39 -14.40 14.16
CA VAL A 231 -1.22 -14.00 13.36
C VAL A 231 0.06 -14.31 14.12
N ASP A 232 1.03 -14.92 13.46
CA ASP A 232 2.38 -15.06 14.00
C ASP A 232 3.08 -13.70 14.01
N GLY A 233 2.93 -12.96 15.09
CA GLY A 233 3.50 -11.61 15.28
C GLY A 233 5.03 -11.58 15.34
N THR A 234 5.72 -12.70 15.18
CA THR A 234 7.18 -12.77 15.12
C THR A 234 7.75 -12.66 13.71
N LYS A 235 6.88 -12.62 12.68
CA LYS A 235 7.29 -12.64 11.27
C LYS A 235 6.94 -11.36 10.51
N ASN A 236 7.77 -11.03 9.53
CA ASN A 236 7.53 -9.97 8.56
C ASN A 236 6.65 -10.45 7.39
N PHE A 237 6.33 -9.58 6.42
CA PHE A 237 5.55 -9.95 5.22
C PHE A 237 6.12 -11.12 4.42
N TYR A 238 7.38 -11.41 4.55
CA TYR A 238 8.05 -12.47 3.79
C TYR A 238 8.22 -13.76 4.58
N GLY A 239 7.65 -13.82 5.80
CA GLY A 239 7.75 -14.98 6.68
C GLY A 239 9.10 -15.11 7.39
N GLU A 240 9.94 -14.07 7.35
CA GLU A 240 11.22 -14.01 8.05
C GLU A 240 11.02 -13.49 9.48
N GLU A 241 11.89 -13.89 10.40
CA GLU A 241 11.87 -13.40 11.78
C GLU A 241 12.03 -11.87 11.85
N LEU A 242 11.22 -11.24 12.69
CA LEU A 242 11.31 -9.80 12.96
C LEU A 242 12.59 -9.47 13.73
N ASP A 243 13.22 -8.35 13.37
CA ASP A 243 14.26 -7.74 14.19
C ASP A 243 13.62 -6.96 15.36
N VAL A 244 13.56 -7.61 16.53
CA VAL A 244 12.95 -7.04 17.75
C VAL A 244 13.71 -5.84 18.30
N ASN A 245 14.96 -5.62 17.89
CA ASN A 245 15.79 -4.49 18.34
C ASN A 245 15.49 -3.20 17.56
N ARG A 246 14.81 -3.32 16.43
CA ARG A 246 14.48 -2.17 15.59
C ARG A 246 13.47 -1.26 16.27
N LYS A 247 13.78 0.03 16.36
CA LYS A 247 12.94 1.06 17.00
C LYS A 247 12.57 2.18 16.04
N VAL A 248 13.41 2.45 15.02
CA VAL A 248 13.19 3.52 14.05
C VAL A 248 12.37 3.02 12.87
N CYS A 249 11.24 3.67 12.58
CA CYS A 249 10.43 3.37 11.40
C CYS A 249 11.03 4.01 10.15
N ALA A 250 11.75 3.23 9.36
CA ALA A 250 12.39 3.71 8.13
C ALA A 250 11.38 4.19 7.07
N GLN A 251 10.19 3.58 7.00
CA GLN A 251 9.19 3.91 5.99
C GLN A 251 8.79 5.39 6.02
N SER A 252 8.72 5.99 7.20
CA SER A 252 8.36 7.40 7.38
C SER A 252 9.31 8.39 6.71
N PHE A 253 10.54 7.98 6.40
CA PHE A 253 11.55 8.84 5.77
C PHE A 253 11.43 8.92 4.25
N TYR A 254 10.82 7.90 3.60
CA TYR A 254 10.75 7.82 2.15
C TYR A 254 9.35 7.64 1.57
N PHE A 255 8.31 7.60 2.42
CA PHE A 255 6.95 7.31 2.02
C PHE A 255 6.03 8.53 2.17
N MET A 256 5.10 8.69 1.25
CA MET A 256 3.98 9.62 1.33
C MET A 256 2.70 8.92 0.92
N GLN A 257 1.66 8.98 1.74
CA GLN A 257 0.32 8.55 1.37
C GLN A 257 -0.62 9.75 1.34
N ILE A 258 -1.38 9.88 0.27
CA ILE A 258 -2.35 10.96 0.02
C ILE A 258 -3.74 10.36 0.13
N GLY A 259 -4.50 10.76 1.14
CA GLY A 259 -5.89 10.33 1.34
C GLY A 259 -6.89 11.09 0.49
N CYS A 260 -8.08 10.52 0.25
CA CYS A 260 -9.18 11.16 -0.50
C CYS A 260 -9.56 12.54 0.03
N GLU A 261 -9.47 12.77 1.34
CA GLU A 261 -9.78 14.05 2.00
C GLU A 261 -8.65 15.07 1.93
N GLY A 262 -7.49 14.68 1.44
CA GLY A 262 -6.30 15.52 1.33
C GLY A 262 -5.29 15.33 2.46
N ASP A 263 -5.59 14.56 3.49
CA ASP A 263 -4.66 14.27 4.57
C ASP A 263 -3.44 13.49 4.05
N ILE A 264 -2.25 13.91 4.50
CA ILE A 264 -0.98 13.31 4.09
C ILE A 264 -0.42 12.49 5.24
N PHE A 265 -0.14 11.21 4.99
CA PHE A 265 0.38 10.28 5.99
C PHE A 265 1.82 9.84 5.67
N PRO A 266 2.65 9.56 6.69
CA PRO A 266 4.06 9.26 6.53
C PRO A 266 4.37 7.78 6.25
N CYS A 267 3.36 6.93 6.08
CA CYS A 267 3.54 5.49 5.93
C CYS A 267 2.43 4.84 5.09
N PRO A 268 2.59 3.58 4.63
CA PRO A 268 1.65 2.89 3.75
C PRO A 268 0.44 2.29 4.47
N VAL A 269 0.33 2.37 5.78
CA VAL A 269 -0.78 1.78 6.54
C VAL A 269 -2.09 2.41 6.07
N PRO A 270 -3.06 1.64 5.58
CA PRO A 270 -4.34 2.19 5.17
C PRO A 270 -5.23 2.50 6.37
N GLY A 271 -6.12 3.48 6.24
CA GLY A 271 -7.12 3.77 7.26
C GLY A 271 -6.57 4.43 8.53
N LEU A 272 -5.48 5.20 8.41
CA LEU A 272 -4.95 5.98 9.54
C LEU A 272 -5.89 7.12 9.92
N GLY A 273 -5.97 7.41 11.22
CA GLY A 273 -6.70 8.55 11.75
C GLY A 273 -6.01 9.89 11.45
N ARG A 274 -6.78 10.97 11.39
CA ARG A 274 -6.26 12.33 11.06
C ARG A 274 -5.23 12.87 12.03
N ASN A 275 -5.17 12.36 13.27
CA ASN A 275 -4.15 12.71 14.26
C ASN A 275 -2.71 12.45 13.74
N LEU A 276 -2.52 11.46 12.87
CA LEU A 276 -1.23 11.16 12.26
C LEU A 276 -0.99 11.92 10.95
N SER A 277 -1.91 12.75 10.49
CA SER A 277 -1.72 13.55 9.27
C SER A 277 -0.57 14.54 9.43
N MET A 278 0.30 14.61 8.44
CA MET A 278 1.42 15.58 8.37
C MET A 278 0.96 16.95 7.87
N GLY A 279 -0.22 17.07 7.34
CA GLY A 279 -0.87 18.26 6.79
C GLY A 279 -1.95 17.87 5.79
N ASN A 280 -2.65 18.87 5.23
CA ASN A 280 -3.70 18.63 4.23
C ASN A 280 -3.30 19.25 2.89
N ALA A 281 -3.26 18.42 1.84
CA ALA A 281 -2.86 18.83 0.50
C ALA A 281 -3.90 19.72 -0.22
N LYS A 282 -5.10 19.92 0.33
CA LYS A 282 -6.04 20.92 -0.14
C LYS A 282 -5.67 22.35 0.31
N GLU A 283 -4.92 22.45 1.40
CA GLU A 283 -4.53 23.72 2.05
C GLU A 283 -3.08 24.12 1.69
N HIS A 284 -2.22 23.12 1.51
CA HIS A 284 -0.79 23.28 1.26
C HIS A 284 -0.35 22.47 0.05
N THR A 285 0.80 22.80 -0.53
CA THR A 285 1.44 21.97 -1.56
C THR A 285 2.09 20.72 -0.91
N LEU A 286 2.23 19.66 -1.70
CA LEU A 286 2.90 18.43 -1.23
C LEU A 286 4.37 18.68 -0.85
N VAL A 287 5.05 19.62 -1.51
CA VAL A 287 6.44 20.00 -1.19
C VAL A 287 6.52 20.73 0.16
N GLU A 288 5.58 21.64 0.45
CA GLU A 288 5.51 22.31 1.76
C GLU A 288 5.26 21.30 2.88
N ILE A 289 4.34 20.34 2.69
CA ILE A 289 4.07 19.30 3.69
C ILE A 289 5.29 18.38 3.87
N TRP A 290 5.95 17.98 2.77
CA TRP A 290 7.15 17.12 2.82
C TRP A 290 8.29 17.74 3.61
N ASN A 291 8.50 19.05 3.45
CA ASN A 291 9.53 19.81 4.15
C ASN A 291 9.01 20.51 5.41
N GLY A 292 7.76 20.33 5.79
CA GLY A 292 7.11 21.03 6.88
C GLY A 292 7.61 20.63 8.28
N SER A 293 7.51 21.55 9.22
CA SER A 293 7.94 21.37 10.62
C SER A 293 7.24 20.21 11.33
N ARG A 294 5.94 19.98 11.01
CA ARG A 294 5.17 18.86 11.57
C ARG A 294 5.79 17.52 11.18
N ARG A 295 6.14 17.33 9.89
CA ARG A 295 6.82 16.11 9.42
C ARG A 295 8.23 16.00 10.01
N ARG A 296 9.01 17.08 10.03
CA ARG A 296 10.34 17.07 10.66
C ARG A 296 10.26 16.67 12.12
N GLY A 297 9.33 17.25 12.89
CA GLY A 297 9.10 16.88 14.28
C GLY A 297 8.73 15.41 14.48
N PHE A 298 7.91 14.86 13.57
CA PHE A 298 7.60 13.43 13.56
C PHE A 298 8.83 12.57 13.30
N LEU A 299 9.65 12.90 12.30
CA LEU A 299 10.87 12.17 11.98
C LEU A 299 11.92 12.23 13.09
N ARG A 300 12.02 13.37 13.78
CA ARG A 300 12.87 13.52 14.98
C ARG A 300 12.45 12.56 16.10
N LYS A 301 11.15 12.44 16.37
CA LYS A 301 10.67 11.44 17.35
C LYS A 301 11.05 10.02 16.95
N MET A 302 10.97 9.68 15.66
CA MET A 302 11.44 8.37 15.16
C MET A 302 12.93 8.16 15.43
N LEU A 303 13.80 9.14 15.10
CA LEU A 303 15.24 9.05 15.33
C LEU A 303 15.62 9.04 16.82
N LYS A 304 14.84 9.68 17.67
CA LYS A 304 14.98 9.58 19.15
C LYS A 304 14.50 8.24 19.72
N LYS A 305 13.98 7.34 18.86
CA LYS A 305 13.39 6.05 19.25
C LYS A 305 12.16 6.20 20.15
N GLU A 306 11.48 7.34 20.02
CA GLU A 306 10.27 7.72 20.79
C GLU A 306 8.96 7.33 20.08
N LYS A 307 8.98 6.30 19.24
CA LYS A 307 7.83 5.80 18.48
C LYS A 307 6.63 5.52 19.40
N ASP A 308 6.90 4.99 20.58
CA ASP A 308 5.87 4.61 21.57
C ASP A 308 5.12 5.82 22.17
N GLN A 309 5.63 7.04 21.98
CA GLN A 309 4.94 8.29 22.38
C GLN A 309 3.96 8.78 21.31
N ILE A 310 3.86 8.11 20.16
CA ILE A 310 2.93 8.43 19.08
C ILE A 310 1.84 7.35 19.09
N PRO A 311 0.58 7.69 19.46
CA PRO A 311 -0.46 6.69 19.70
C PRO A 311 -0.62 5.66 18.58
N ASP A 312 -0.73 6.11 17.31
CA ASP A 312 -0.89 5.21 16.15
C ASP A 312 0.37 4.38 15.83
N CYS A 313 1.53 4.79 16.34
CA CYS A 313 2.80 4.10 16.12
C CYS A 313 3.19 3.20 17.29
N ALA A 314 2.66 3.44 18.49
CA ALA A 314 3.07 2.75 19.72
C ALA A 314 2.98 1.22 19.61
N THR A 315 1.85 0.71 19.15
CA THR A 315 1.60 -0.73 18.99
C THR A 315 1.74 -1.22 17.54
N CYS A 316 2.12 -0.32 16.60
CA CYS A 316 2.26 -0.66 15.19
C CYS A 316 3.39 -1.66 14.98
N THR A 317 3.10 -2.76 14.28
CA THR A 317 4.09 -3.77 13.84
C THR A 317 4.53 -3.59 12.39
N CYS A 318 3.82 -2.75 11.63
CA CYS A 318 4.10 -2.53 10.20
C CYS A 318 5.50 -1.96 9.93
N PHE A 319 6.10 -1.24 10.89
CA PHE A 319 7.46 -0.70 10.74
C PHE A 319 8.53 -1.80 10.57
N ASN A 320 8.27 -3.00 11.09
CA ASN A 320 9.10 -4.20 10.93
C ASN A 320 8.60 -5.14 9.83
N ALA A 321 7.46 -4.82 9.19
CA ALA A 321 6.85 -5.69 8.19
C ALA A 321 7.74 -5.94 6.97
N ILE A 322 8.71 -5.06 6.72
CA ILE A 322 9.74 -5.21 5.69
C ILE A 322 11.09 -5.16 6.39
N ASN A 323 11.72 -6.30 6.59
CA ASN A 323 13.06 -6.37 7.19
C ASN A 323 14.13 -6.25 6.09
N ASN A 324 14.46 -5.02 5.68
CA ASN A 324 15.54 -4.77 4.74
C ASN A 324 16.73 -4.12 5.45
N PRO A 325 17.92 -4.75 5.46
CA PRO A 325 19.11 -4.20 6.11
C PRO A 325 19.53 -2.82 5.60
N MET A 326 19.25 -2.53 4.32
CA MET A 326 19.55 -1.23 3.70
C MET A 326 18.65 -0.08 4.21
N GLU A 327 17.58 -0.41 4.94
CA GLU A 327 16.65 0.56 5.52
C GLU A 327 16.76 0.69 7.04
N GLN A 328 17.70 -0.02 7.68
CA GLN A 328 17.91 0.11 9.12
C GLN A 328 18.54 1.47 9.43
N LEU A 329 17.97 2.17 10.41
CA LEU A 329 18.39 3.51 10.82
C LEU A 329 18.78 3.59 12.29
N ASP A 330 18.60 2.51 13.05
CA ASP A 330 18.76 2.51 14.51
C ASP A 330 20.18 2.85 14.95
N ASP A 331 21.20 2.33 14.24
CA ASP A 331 22.62 2.59 14.53
C ASP A 331 23.07 3.98 14.07
N ASP A 332 22.40 4.54 13.07
CA ASP A 332 22.70 5.86 12.50
C ASP A 332 21.85 6.98 13.13
N ALA A 333 20.90 6.66 14.02
CA ALA A 333 19.87 7.58 14.48
C ALA A 333 20.41 8.87 15.13
N GLU A 334 21.44 8.77 15.99
CA GLU A 334 22.08 9.93 16.62
C GLU A 334 22.76 10.84 15.60
N ARG A 335 23.45 10.26 14.63
CA ARG A 335 24.13 11.01 13.53
C ARG A 335 23.13 11.74 12.64
N LEU A 336 21.96 11.11 12.42
CA LEU A 336 20.93 11.64 11.52
C LEU A 336 20.05 12.71 12.16
N LEU A 337 19.89 12.69 13.48
CA LEU A 337 18.99 13.57 14.20
C LEU A 337 19.20 15.08 13.91
N PRO A 338 20.45 15.61 13.88
CA PRO A 338 20.69 17.03 13.56
C PRO A 338 20.24 17.45 12.14
N LEU A 339 20.14 16.50 11.19
CA LEU A 339 19.71 16.80 9.82
C LEU A 339 18.21 17.15 9.72
N PHE A 340 17.45 16.93 10.78
CA PHE A 340 16.02 17.22 10.87
C PHE A 340 15.69 18.29 11.91
N GLU A 341 16.69 18.98 12.44
CA GLU A 341 16.52 20.17 13.27
C GLU A 341 16.13 21.39 12.41
N ASP A 342 15.45 22.37 13.02
CA ASP A 342 14.97 23.58 12.33
C ASP A 342 16.09 24.57 11.99
#